data_21a2fc5afb97f0cfa5cde5b4650965a4
#
_entry.id   21a2fc5afb97f0cfa5cde5b4650965a4
#
_cell.length_a   1.000
_cell.length_b   1.000
_cell.length_c   1.000
_cell.angle_alpha   90.00
_cell.angle_beta   90.00
_cell.angle_gamma   90.00
#
_symmetry.space_group_name_H-M   'P 1'
#
loop_
_entity.id
_entity.type
_entity.pdbx_description
1 polymer ?
#
loop_
_entity_poly.entity_id
_entity_poly.type
_entity_poly.pdbx_seq_one_letter_code
_entity_poly.pdbx_strand_id
1 'polypeptide(L)'
;MSTENRDTVYIGKKPLMAYVTSTLIQLANLPKVTIKARGLSIGRAVDVAQIIARKTENAGYSIGDIKIGDIKIGSELLESQDGKTRNVSTIEIAVKRNN
;
A
#
# COMPACT_ATOMS: atom_id res chain seq x y z
N MET A 1 18.60 -12.39 -2.25
CA MET A 1 17.26 -12.00 -2.02
C MET A 1 17.17 -10.61 -1.39
N SER A 2 16.41 -9.80 -1.96
CA SER A 2 16.36 -8.42 -1.55
C SER A 2 15.48 -8.25 -0.29
N THR A 3 15.90 -7.38 0.60
CA THR A 3 15.10 -6.99 1.75
C THR A 3 14.70 -5.52 1.70
N GLU A 4 15.08 -4.83 0.62
CA GLU A 4 14.84 -3.40 0.58
C GLU A 4 13.36 -3.05 0.52
N ASN A 5 12.50 -3.97 0.08
CA ASN A 5 11.07 -3.71 -0.06
C ASN A 5 10.24 -4.33 1.05
N ARG A 6 10.86 -4.66 2.18
CA ARG A 6 10.13 -5.27 3.29
C ARG A 6 9.08 -4.35 3.87
N ASP A 7 9.29 -3.05 3.75
CA ASP A 7 8.36 -2.05 4.26
C ASP A 7 7.45 -1.50 3.18
N THR A 8 7.37 -2.17 2.04
CA THR A 8 6.58 -1.68 0.91
C THR A 8 5.72 -2.80 0.36
N VAL A 9 4.47 -2.46 0.07
CA VAL A 9 3.52 -3.38 -0.56
C VAL A 9 3.07 -2.75 -1.87
N TYR A 10 3.34 -3.42 -2.99
CA TYR A 10 2.93 -2.96 -4.32
C TYR A 10 1.60 -3.59 -4.67
N ILE A 11 0.62 -2.76 -4.99
CA ILE A 11 -0.72 -3.21 -5.31
C ILE A 11 -0.82 -3.54 -6.79
N GLY A 12 -1.31 -4.72 -7.09
CA GLY A 12 -1.52 -5.18 -8.45
C GLY A 12 -2.87 -5.85 -8.57
N LYS A 13 -2.89 -7.04 -9.15
CA LYS A 13 -4.13 -7.70 -9.55
C LYS A 13 -4.62 -8.78 -8.60
N LYS A 14 -3.91 -9.06 -7.53
CA LYS A 14 -4.33 -10.06 -6.56
C LYS A 14 -5.59 -9.58 -5.83
N PRO A 15 -6.35 -10.49 -5.23
CA PRO A 15 -7.50 -10.07 -4.40
C PRO A 15 -7.07 -9.10 -3.32
N LEU A 16 -7.95 -8.14 -3.01
CA LEU A 16 -7.61 -7.09 -2.06
C LEU A 16 -7.15 -7.64 -0.71
N MET A 17 -7.79 -8.69 -0.24
CA MET A 17 -7.45 -9.23 1.08
C MET A 17 -6.05 -9.84 1.13
N ALA A 18 -5.49 -10.24 -0.01
CA ALA A 18 -4.11 -10.70 -0.04
C ALA A 18 -3.15 -9.57 0.35
N TYR A 19 -3.42 -8.36 -0.14
CA TYR A 19 -2.59 -7.21 0.20
C TYR A 19 -2.83 -6.75 1.62
N VAL A 20 -4.08 -6.81 2.08
CA VAL A 20 -4.40 -6.47 3.47
C VAL A 20 -3.63 -7.37 4.42
N THR A 21 -3.69 -8.68 4.19
CA THR A 21 -3.00 -9.64 5.04
C THR A 21 -1.49 -9.42 5.02
N SER A 22 -0.92 -9.23 3.83
CA SER A 22 0.50 -9.00 3.69
C SER A 22 0.94 -7.75 4.45
N THR A 23 0.16 -6.69 4.36
CA THR A 23 0.48 -5.44 5.04
C THR A 23 0.41 -5.60 6.56
N LEU A 24 -0.62 -6.30 7.04
CA LEU A 24 -0.75 -6.52 8.48
C LEU A 24 0.40 -7.36 9.03
N ILE A 25 0.84 -8.37 8.27
CA ILE A 25 1.98 -9.17 8.67
C ILE A 25 3.23 -8.31 8.79
N GLN A 26 3.46 -7.44 7.84
CA GLN A 26 4.62 -6.56 7.89
C GLN A 26 4.53 -5.59 9.05
N LEU A 27 3.34 -5.04 9.31
CA LEU A 27 3.16 -4.10 10.41
C LEU A 27 3.31 -4.74 11.78
N ALA A 28 3.19 -6.06 11.87
CA ALA A 28 3.47 -6.74 13.13
C ALA A 28 4.94 -6.62 13.51
N ASN A 29 5.82 -6.40 12.54
CA ASN A 29 7.26 -6.35 12.77
C ASN A 29 7.87 -4.98 12.48
N LEU A 30 7.13 -4.10 11.80
CA LEU A 30 7.64 -2.80 11.36
C LEU A 30 6.70 -1.71 11.84
N PRO A 31 7.23 -0.54 12.20
CA PRO A 31 6.37 0.55 12.66
C PRO A 31 5.58 1.21 11.53
N LYS A 32 6.02 1.04 10.30
CA LYS A 32 5.40 1.69 9.16
C LYS A 32 5.57 0.83 7.92
N VAL A 33 4.54 0.78 7.10
CA VAL A 33 4.59 0.13 5.78
C VAL A 33 4.01 1.10 4.77
N THR A 34 4.62 1.18 3.59
CA THR A 34 4.13 2.03 2.52
C THR A 34 3.42 1.19 1.48
N ILE A 35 2.19 1.58 1.14
CA ILE A 35 1.42 0.93 0.09
C ILE A 35 1.59 1.77 -1.17
N LYS A 36 2.05 1.14 -2.25
CA LYS A 36 2.31 1.84 -3.50
C LYS A 36 1.46 1.26 -4.62
N ALA A 37 0.99 2.13 -5.49
CA ALA A 37 0.22 1.71 -6.64
C ALA A 37 0.34 2.74 -7.75
N ARG A 38 -0.01 2.31 -8.96
CA ARG A 38 -0.04 3.22 -10.10
C ARG A 38 -1.20 2.86 -11.00
N GLY A 39 -1.65 3.86 -11.76
CA GLY A 39 -2.70 3.67 -12.75
C GLY A 39 -3.97 3.17 -12.12
N LEU A 40 -4.53 2.14 -12.72
CA LEU A 40 -5.80 1.58 -12.27
C LEU A 40 -5.75 0.93 -10.90
N SER A 41 -4.54 0.66 -10.39
CA SER A 41 -4.41 0.07 -9.06
C SER A 41 -4.49 1.09 -7.93
N ILE A 42 -4.54 2.38 -8.24
CA ILE A 42 -4.58 3.41 -7.20
C ILE A 42 -5.82 3.29 -6.33
N GLY A 43 -6.99 3.08 -6.94
CA GLY A 43 -8.21 2.89 -6.16
C GLY A 43 -8.10 1.68 -5.24
N ARG A 44 -7.49 0.62 -5.73
CA ARG A 44 -7.30 -0.58 -4.92
C ARG A 44 -6.37 -0.31 -3.72
N ALA A 45 -5.34 0.51 -3.92
CA ALA A 45 -4.45 0.89 -2.82
C ALA A 45 -5.21 1.64 -1.74
N VAL A 46 -6.08 2.56 -2.15
CA VAL A 46 -6.92 3.28 -1.20
C VAL A 46 -7.83 2.31 -0.44
N ASP A 47 -8.43 1.37 -1.15
CA ASP A 47 -9.30 0.37 -0.51
C ASP A 47 -8.52 -0.48 0.50
N VAL A 48 -7.32 -0.91 0.15
CA VAL A 48 -6.48 -1.70 1.06
C VAL A 48 -6.19 -0.90 2.33
N ALA A 49 -5.78 0.35 2.18
CA ALA A 49 -5.48 1.20 3.33
C ALA A 49 -6.70 1.39 4.22
N GLN A 50 -7.87 1.62 3.62
CA GLN A 50 -9.10 1.81 4.37
C GLN A 50 -9.53 0.55 5.11
N ILE A 51 -9.40 -0.61 4.47
CA ILE A 51 -9.74 -1.88 5.11
C ILE A 51 -8.84 -2.10 6.33
N ILE A 52 -7.55 -1.85 6.18
CA ILE A 52 -6.60 -2.02 7.28
C ILE A 52 -6.97 -1.13 8.45
N ALA A 53 -7.22 0.15 8.19
CA ALA A 53 -7.54 1.10 9.24
C ALA A 53 -8.82 0.69 9.99
N ARG A 54 -9.85 0.27 9.24
CA ARG A 54 -11.12 -0.12 9.86
C ARG A 54 -11.01 -1.43 10.65
N LYS A 55 -10.26 -2.42 10.10
CA LYS A 55 -10.14 -3.71 10.77
C LYS A 55 -9.42 -3.58 12.08
N THR A 56 -8.32 -2.84 12.11
CA THR A 56 -7.54 -2.72 13.34
C THR A 56 -8.27 -1.88 14.37
N GLU A 57 -9.08 -0.93 13.94
CA GLU A 57 -9.85 -0.10 14.85
C GLU A 57 -10.91 -0.92 15.58
N ASN A 58 -11.56 -1.83 14.86
CA ASN A 58 -12.74 -2.51 15.37
C ASN A 58 -12.49 -3.94 15.85
N ALA A 59 -11.42 -4.56 15.42
CA ALA A 59 -11.22 -5.98 15.65
C ALA A 59 -10.25 -6.31 16.77
N GLY A 60 -9.62 -5.31 17.37
CA GLY A 60 -8.71 -5.54 18.49
C GLY A 60 -7.49 -6.37 18.12
N TYR A 61 -6.93 -6.15 16.97
CA TYR A 61 -5.69 -6.84 16.60
C TYR A 61 -4.59 -6.53 17.58
N SER A 62 -3.74 -7.50 17.81
CA SER A 62 -2.66 -7.37 18.77
C SER A 62 -1.62 -6.32 18.40
N ILE A 63 -1.61 -5.88 17.15
CA ILE A 63 -0.68 -4.85 16.71
C ILE A 63 -1.16 -3.44 17.06
N GLY A 64 -2.35 -3.32 17.64
CA GLY A 64 -2.89 -2.02 18.02
C GLY A 64 -3.53 -1.29 16.85
N ASP A 65 -3.85 -0.03 17.09
CA ASP A 65 -4.47 0.80 16.06
C ASP A 65 -3.49 1.11 14.95
N ILE A 66 -4.00 1.20 13.75
CA ILE A 66 -3.21 1.58 12.60
C ILE A 66 -3.80 2.84 12.01
N LYS A 67 -2.95 3.79 11.74
CA LYS A 67 -3.34 5.08 11.15
C LYS A 67 -2.76 5.24 9.78
N ILE A 68 -3.51 5.92 8.93
CA ILE A 68 -3.01 6.35 7.64
C ILE A 68 -2.16 7.59 7.87
N GLY A 69 -0.91 7.54 7.44
CA GLY A 69 0.01 8.65 7.57
C GLY A 69 0.07 9.47 6.30
N ASP A 70 1.29 9.77 5.86
CA ASP A 70 1.47 10.61 4.68
C ASP A 70 0.99 9.91 3.42
N ILE A 71 0.41 10.70 2.52
CA ILE A 71 -0.01 10.23 1.20
C ILE A 71 0.70 11.10 0.18
N LYS A 72 1.41 10.46 -0.73
CA LYS A 72 2.08 11.17 -1.82
C LYS A 72 1.51 10.73 -3.14
N ILE A 73 1.30 11.68 -4.03
CA ILE A 73 0.88 11.36 -5.39
C ILE A 73 1.95 11.88 -6.36
N GLY A 74 2.03 11.25 -7.51
CA GLY A 74 3.00 11.63 -8.51
C GLY A 74 2.67 11.04 -9.85
N SER A 75 3.61 11.09 -10.76
CA SER A 75 3.47 10.54 -12.09
C SER A 75 4.75 9.83 -12.49
N GLU A 76 4.59 8.80 -13.30
CA GLU A 76 5.72 8.14 -13.95
C GLU A 76 5.51 8.19 -15.45
N LEU A 77 6.61 8.29 -16.19
CA LEU A 77 6.57 8.20 -17.62
C LEU A 77 6.84 6.76 -18.02
N LEU A 78 5.89 6.13 -18.65
CA LEU A 78 6.03 4.74 -19.09
C LEU A 78 6.07 4.68 -20.61
N GLU A 79 6.92 3.81 -21.12
CA GLU A 79 7.02 3.57 -22.55
C GLU A 79 6.28 2.27 -22.88
N SER A 80 5.37 2.33 -23.85
CA SER A 80 4.63 1.15 -24.28
C SER A 80 5.42 0.44 -25.38
N GLN A 81 4.97 -0.76 -25.74
CA GLN A 81 5.66 -1.59 -26.72
C GLN A 81 5.72 -0.95 -28.10
N ASP A 82 4.80 -0.06 -28.41
CA ASP A 82 4.79 0.63 -29.69
C ASP A 82 5.66 1.88 -29.72
N GLY A 83 6.48 2.08 -28.69
CA GLY A 83 7.39 3.20 -28.62
C GLY A 83 6.79 4.50 -28.12
N LYS A 84 5.51 4.51 -27.83
CA LYS A 84 4.86 5.70 -27.30
C LYS A 84 5.05 5.78 -25.79
N THR A 85 5.12 7.01 -25.29
CA THR A 85 5.22 7.23 -23.84
C THR A 85 3.93 7.84 -23.33
N ARG A 86 3.65 7.58 -22.06
CA ARG A 86 2.49 8.19 -21.42
C ARG A 86 2.77 8.35 -19.93
N ASN A 87 2.11 9.32 -19.36
CA ASN A 87 2.18 9.53 -17.92
C ASN A 87 1.17 8.63 -17.22
N VAL A 88 1.61 8.02 -16.12
CA VAL A 88 0.76 7.19 -15.29
C VAL A 88 0.82 7.74 -13.88
N SER A 89 -0.34 7.98 -13.29
CA SER A 89 -0.41 8.48 -11.92
C SER A 89 0.06 7.44 -10.93
N THR A 90 0.69 7.90 -9.86
CA THR A 90 1.17 7.03 -8.79
C THR A 90 0.67 7.52 -7.44
N ILE A 91 0.63 6.61 -6.47
CA ILE A 91 0.28 6.96 -5.10
C ILE A 91 1.14 6.14 -4.14
N GLU A 92 1.51 6.77 -3.03
CA GLU A 92 2.18 6.11 -1.91
C GLU A 92 1.41 6.46 -0.65
N ILE A 93 0.94 5.45 0.06
CA ILE A 93 0.17 5.64 1.28
C ILE A 93 0.94 5.00 2.43
N ALA A 94 1.34 5.81 3.40
CA ALA A 94 1.99 5.28 4.59
C ALA A 94 0.94 4.82 5.58
N VAL A 95 1.09 3.60 6.09
CA VAL A 95 0.26 3.11 7.19
C VAL A 95 1.18 2.84 8.36
N LYS A 96 0.79 3.30 9.54
CA LYS A 96 1.66 3.30 10.71
C LYS A 96 0.94 2.70 11.90
N ARG A 97 1.70 2.01 12.75
CA ARG A 97 1.16 1.64 14.05
C ARG A 97 1.11 2.86 14.94
N ASN A 98 0.03 2.97 15.68
CA ASN A 98 -0.21 4.12 16.54
C ASN A 98 0.15 3.77 17.98
N ASN A 99 1.42 3.43 18.20
CA ASN A 99 1.87 3.13 19.54
C ASN A 99 3.36 3.40 19.75
#